data_c1af5b87ccbf4f66117198af3fbd7833
#
_entry.id   c1af5b87ccbf4f66117198af3fbd7833
#
_cell.length_a   1.000
_cell.length_b   1.000
_cell.length_c   1.000
_cell.angle_alpha   90.00
_cell.angle_beta   90.00
_cell.angle_gamma   90.00
#
_symmetry.space_group_name_H-M   'P 1'
#
loop_
_entity.id
_entity.type
_entity.pdbx_description
1 polymer ?
#
loop_
_entity_poly.entity_id
_entity_poly.type
_entity_poly.pdbx_seq_one_letter_code
_entity_poly.pdbx_strand_id
1 'polypeptide(L)'
;MDASTQEDASLLVSRPKALLVGASSGMGAALARHLAKEGFDLALVARRLPKLQALAGKVTDEHGIRALAFQHDVQDVDAVPGLLGEITRALGGLDLFVYLAGVMFPHDPTAYDTENDLLTVRVNLLGAIAWCNPVAQRFAAAGAGQIVGLASIAGDRGRRAIPAYSASKAGLETYLEALRNRVSRDGVTVTTIKAGQVSTDMLKAAAVERGPITPEQAAASIWRAIRLRKQVVYIPWRWALVGWVIRQIPSFIFRRLNL
;
A
#
# COMPACT_ATOMS: atom_id res chain seq x y z
N MET A 1 38.83 -37.70 10.96
CA MET A 1 37.40 -37.32 10.99
C MET A 1 37.36 -35.82 10.88
N ASP A 2 36.91 -35.40 9.75
CA ASP A 2 37.15 -34.07 9.19
C ASP A 2 36.21 -33.02 9.78
N ALA A 3 36.77 -31.96 10.36
CA ALA A 3 36.04 -30.87 10.99
C ALA A 3 35.46 -29.84 9.94
N SER A 4 35.60 -30.15 8.66
CA SER A 4 35.23 -29.26 7.55
C SER A 4 33.77 -29.43 7.07
N THR A 5 32.98 -30.35 7.63
CA THR A 5 31.63 -30.67 7.18
C THR A 5 30.52 -30.07 8.08
N GLN A 6 30.88 -29.30 9.10
CA GLN A 6 29.92 -28.73 10.06
C GLN A 6 29.59 -27.23 9.84
N GLU A 7 30.26 -26.55 8.92
CA GLU A 7 30.06 -25.10 8.70
C GLU A 7 29.00 -24.73 7.64
N ASP A 8 28.48 -25.69 6.88
CA ASP A 8 27.56 -25.39 5.75
C ASP A 8 26.07 -25.69 6.06
N ALA A 9 25.77 -26.00 7.30
CA ALA A 9 24.38 -26.06 7.79
C ALA A 9 23.90 -24.74 8.45
N SER A 10 24.53 -23.61 8.13
CA SER A 10 24.00 -22.32 8.54
C SER A 10 22.69 -22.10 7.78
N LEU A 11 21.63 -22.62 8.40
CA LEU A 11 20.25 -22.23 8.33
C LEU A 11 19.96 -21.34 7.10
N LEU A 12 19.49 -21.96 6.02
CA LEU A 12 18.72 -21.28 5.00
C LEU A 12 17.42 -20.76 5.66
N VAL A 13 17.54 -19.75 6.51
CA VAL A 13 16.39 -19.00 6.99
C VAL A 13 15.79 -18.37 5.75
N SER A 14 14.72 -18.97 5.26
CA SER A 14 13.98 -18.43 4.13
C SER A 14 13.59 -17.00 4.47
N ARG A 15 14.17 -16.02 3.76
CA ARG A 15 13.85 -14.61 3.95
C ARG A 15 12.36 -14.40 3.76
N PRO A 16 11.71 -13.53 4.55
CA PRO A 16 10.32 -13.18 4.32
C PRO A 16 10.18 -12.46 2.96
N LYS A 17 9.04 -12.64 2.31
CA LYS A 17 8.78 -12.20 0.93
C LYS A 17 7.66 -11.19 0.89
N ALA A 18 7.90 -10.05 0.25
CA ALA A 18 6.91 -8.99 0.13
C ALA A 18 6.64 -8.59 -1.32
N LEU A 19 5.37 -8.40 -1.63
CA LEU A 19 4.89 -7.84 -2.89
C LEU A 19 4.34 -6.43 -2.65
N LEU A 20 4.91 -5.43 -3.35
CA LEU A 20 4.50 -4.03 -3.26
C LEU A 20 3.94 -3.55 -4.60
N VAL A 21 2.66 -3.24 -4.65
CA VAL A 21 2.00 -2.64 -5.82
C VAL A 21 1.95 -1.11 -5.64
N GLY A 22 2.55 -0.38 -6.58
CA GLY A 22 2.75 1.07 -6.48
C GLY A 22 4.14 1.48 -5.95
N ALA A 23 5.17 0.65 -6.19
CA ALA A 23 6.50 0.78 -5.61
C ALA A 23 7.44 1.79 -6.30
N SER A 24 7.06 2.40 -7.44
CA SER A 24 8.00 3.19 -8.27
C SER A 24 8.33 4.60 -7.75
N SER A 25 7.65 5.09 -6.70
CA SER A 25 7.90 6.42 -6.11
C SER A 25 7.25 6.59 -4.73
N GLY A 26 7.50 7.73 -4.10
CA GLY A 26 6.82 8.15 -2.86
C GLY A 26 6.90 7.11 -1.74
N MET A 27 5.78 6.88 -1.06
CA MET A 27 5.70 5.93 0.05
C MET A 27 6.03 4.48 -0.36
N GLY A 28 5.67 4.07 -1.60
CA GLY A 28 5.96 2.73 -2.08
C GLY A 28 7.45 2.46 -2.22
N ALA A 29 8.20 3.38 -2.82
CA ALA A 29 9.64 3.26 -2.94
C ALA A 29 10.36 3.36 -1.58
N ALA A 30 9.87 4.22 -0.67
CA ALA A 30 10.40 4.32 0.68
C ALA A 30 10.16 3.03 1.49
N LEU A 31 8.95 2.44 1.38
CA LEU A 31 8.64 1.17 2.04
C LEU A 31 9.46 0.01 1.47
N ALA A 32 9.69 -0.03 0.15
CA ALA A 32 10.56 -1.04 -0.45
C ALA A 32 11.98 -1.00 0.13
N ARG A 33 12.58 0.20 0.23
CA ARG A 33 13.89 0.37 0.89
C ARG A 33 13.87 -0.06 2.35
N HIS A 34 12.80 0.29 3.07
CA HIS A 34 12.67 -0.09 4.48
C HIS A 34 12.57 -1.60 4.66
N LEU A 35 11.74 -2.28 3.87
CA LEU A 35 11.58 -3.75 3.95
C LEU A 35 12.85 -4.49 3.49
N ALA A 36 13.58 -3.96 2.51
CA ALA A 36 14.89 -4.50 2.12
C ALA A 36 15.87 -4.47 3.29
N LYS A 37 15.95 -3.35 4.02
CA LYS A 37 16.76 -3.22 5.25
C LYS A 37 16.34 -4.22 6.35
N GLU A 38 15.05 -4.57 6.41
CA GLU A 38 14.52 -5.57 7.34
C GLU A 38 14.69 -7.03 6.83
N GLY A 39 15.39 -7.22 5.68
CA GLY A 39 15.76 -8.52 5.14
C GLY A 39 14.69 -9.20 4.28
N PHE A 40 13.67 -8.49 3.82
CA PHE A 40 12.67 -9.05 2.90
C PHE A 40 13.20 -9.20 1.49
N ASP A 41 12.92 -10.32 0.83
CA ASP A 41 12.95 -10.42 -0.61
C ASP A 41 11.70 -9.73 -1.20
N LEU A 42 11.87 -8.98 -2.31
CA LEU A 42 10.85 -8.06 -2.79
C LEU A 42 10.41 -8.35 -4.23
N ALA A 43 9.11 -8.27 -4.47
CA ALA A 43 8.54 -8.02 -5.80
C ALA A 43 7.97 -6.60 -5.84
N LEU A 44 8.47 -5.80 -6.78
CA LEU A 44 8.08 -4.41 -6.96
C LEU A 44 7.24 -4.26 -8.23
N VAL A 45 6.00 -3.79 -8.10
CA VAL A 45 5.04 -3.68 -9.20
C VAL A 45 4.65 -2.23 -9.42
N ALA A 46 4.76 -1.72 -10.63
CA ALA A 46 4.20 -0.45 -11.09
C ALA A 46 4.30 -0.32 -12.62
N ARG A 47 3.74 0.77 -13.18
CA ARG A 47 3.79 1.06 -14.62
C ARG A 47 5.20 1.43 -15.12
N ARG A 48 6.02 2.07 -14.29
CA ARG A 48 7.32 2.64 -14.66
C ARG A 48 8.45 1.64 -14.41
N LEU A 49 8.61 0.67 -15.32
CA LEU A 49 9.61 -0.41 -15.19
C LEU A 49 11.04 0.09 -14.94
N PRO A 50 11.57 1.12 -15.65
CA PRO A 50 12.94 1.58 -15.39
C PRO A 50 13.15 2.06 -13.94
N LYS A 51 12.15 2.73 -13.34
CA LYS A 51 12.23 3.16 -11.94
C LYS A 51 12.21 1.98 -10.97
N LEU A 52 11.46 0.91 -11.28
CA LEU A 52 11.43 -0.30 -10.47
C LEU A 52 12.76 -1.05 -10.56
N GLN A 53 13.33 -1.19 -11.76
CA GLN A 53 14.61 -1.87 -11.96
C GLN A 53 15.74 -1.13 -11.23
N ALA A 54 15.80 0.20 -11.34
CA ALA A 54 16.78 1.01 -10.60
C ALA A 54 16.62 0.86 -9.08
N LEU A 55 15.39 0.84 -8.57
CA LEU A 55 15.12 0.62 -7.14
C LEU A 55 15.52 -0.81 -6.72
N ALA A 56 15.13 -1.82 -7.51
CA ALA A 56 15.44 -3.23 -7.23
C ALA A 56 16.96 -3.46 -7.19
N GLY A 57 17.71 -2.98 -8.19
CA GLY A 57 19.18 -3.05 -8.20
C GLY A 57 19.77 -2.43 -6.95
N LYS A 58 19.37 -1.17 -6.66
CA LYS A 58 19.89 -0.44 -5.50
C LYS A 58 19.68 -1.19 -4.19
N VAL A 59 18.45 -1.69 -3.90
CA VAL A 59 18.20 -2.38 -2.63
C VAL A 59 18.84 -3.78 -2.57
N THR A 60 19.04 -4.43 -3.73
CA THR A 60 19.80 -5.68 -3.81
C THR A 60 21.25 -5.45 -3.44
N ASP A 61 21.90 -4.42 -4.04
CA ASP A 61 23.30 -4.09 -3.79
C ASP A 61 23.55 -3.65 -2.34
N GLU A 62 22.63 -2.85 -1.77
CA GLU A 62 22.79 -2.30 -0.42
C GLU A 62 22.49 -3.33 0.70
N HIS A 63 21.58 -4.28 0.47
CA HIS A 63 21.09 -5.15 1.54
C HIS A 63 21.25 -6.65 1.26
N GLY A 64 21.77 -7.04 0.08
CA GLY A 64 22.00 -8.42 -0.30
C GLY A 64 20.71 -9.25 -0.37
N ILE A 65 19.55 -8.61 -0.53
CA ILE A 65 18.25 -9.26 -0.72
C ILE A 65 17.97 -9.48 -2.21
N ARG A 66 16.99 -10.29 -2.53
CA ARG A 66 16.49 -10.44 -3.90
C ARG A 66 15.34 -9.48 -4.13
N ALA A 67 15.50 -8.58 -5.10
CA ALA A 67 14.43 -7.68 -5.52
C ALA A 67 14.13 -7.84 -7.01
N LEU A 68 12.86 -8.06 -7.34
CA LEU A 68 12.36 -8.29 -8.69
C LEU A 68 11.41 -7.17 -9.10
N ALA A 69 11.52 -6.71 -10.35
CA ALA A 69 10.71 -5.64 -10.92
C ALA A 69 9.72 -6.18 -11.95
N PHE A 70 8.42 -5.87 -11.79
CA PHE A 70 7.35 -6.29 -12.69
C PHE A 70 6.58 -5.06 -13.19
N GLN A 71 6.44 -4.92 -14.49
CA GLN A 71 5.62 -3.87 -15.08
C GLN A 71 4.15 -4.28 -15.08
N HIS A 72 3.29 -3.42 -14.52
CA HIS A 72 1.84 -3.63 -14.57
C HIS A 72 1.08 -2.33 -14.34
N ASP A 73 0.01 -2.11 -15.11
CA ASP A 73 -1.01 -1.10 -14.81
C ASP A 73 -2.13 -1.76 -14.01
N VAL A 74 -2.41 -1.24 -12.83
CA VAL A 74 -3.45 -1.79 -11.93
C VAL A 74 -4.86 -1.69 -12.51
N GLN A 75 -5.06 -0.99 -13.62
CA GLN A 75 -6.32 -0.96 -14.36
C GLN A 75 -6.54 -2.24 -15.19
N ASP A 76 -5.48 -2.94 -15.54
CA ASP A 76 -5.55 -4.26 -16.19
C ASP A 76 -5.82 -5.33 -15.12
N VAL A 77 -7.07 -5.42 -14.70
CA VAL A 77 -7.50 -6.31 -13.62
C VAL A 77 -7.44 -7.80 -14.01
N ASP A 78 -7.58 -8.09 -15.29
CA ASP A 78 -7.62 -9.46 -15.82
C ASP A 78 -6.23 -10.11 -15.80
N ALA A 79 -5.17 -9.33 -15.95
CA ALA A 79 -3.79 -9.82 -15.85
C ALA A 79 -3.34 -10.19 -14.43
N VAL A 80 -4.03 -9.71 -13.40
CA VAL A 80 -3.60 -9.85 -12.00
C VAL A 80 -3.40 -11.29 -11.54
N PRO A 81 -4.31 -12.25 -11.79
CA PRO A 81 -4.12 -13.63 -11.32
C PRO A 81 -2.89 -14.31 -11.93
N GLY A 82 -2.65 -14.10 -13.23
CA GLY A 82 -1.48 -14.62 -13.93
C GLY A 82 -0.18 -14.03 -13.40
N LEU A 83 -0.13 -12.70 -13.25
CA LEU A 83 1.02 -11.97 -12.75
C LEU A 83 1.33 -12.33 -11.27
N LEU A 84 0.32 -12.47 -10.42
CA LEU A 84 0.51 -12.93 -9.04
C LEU A 84 1.12 -14.34 -8.99
N GLY A 85 0.67 -15.25 -9.88
CA GLY A 85 1.24 -16.58 -10.02
C GLY A 85 2.71 -16.56 -10.45
N GLU A 86 3.07 -15.71 -11.41
CA GLU A 86 4.45 -15.48 -11.84
C GLU A 86 5.31 -14.93 -10.70
N ILE A 87 4.88 -13.86 -10.03
CA ILE A 87 5.58 -13.22 -8.91
C ILE A 87 5.84 -14.23 -7.79
N THR A 88 4.82 -14.99 -7.38
CA THR A 88 4.98 -15.91 -6.25
C THR A 88 5.90 -17.08 -6.57
N ARG A 89 5.92 -17.57 -7.81
CA ARG A 89 6.91 -18.56 -8.27
C ARG A 89 8.30 -17.96 -8.29
N ALA A 90 8.44 -16.76 -8.83
CA ALA A 90 9.72 -16.07 -8.94
C ALA A 90 10.31 -15.75 -7.55
N LEU A 91 9.53 -15.35 -6.54
CA LEU A 91 9.99 -15.13 -5.17
C LEU A 91 10.16 -16.43 -4.36
N GLY A 92 9.52 -17.52 -4.76
CA GLY A 92 9.45 -18.76 -3.99
C GLY A 92 8.50 -18.68 -2.79
N GLY A 93 7.46 -17.84 -2.87
CA GLY A 93 6.45 -17.65 -1.82
C GLY A 93 5.98 -16.21 -1.70
N LEU A 94 5.11 -15.93 -0.70
CA LEU A 94 4.64 -14.59 -0.38
C LEU A 94 4.14 -14.57 1.08
N ASP A 95 4.60 -13.61 1.87
CA ASP A 95 4.24 -13.43 3.29
C ASP A 95 3.53 -12.10 3.53
N LEU A 96 3.88 -11.08 2.74
CA LEU A 96 3.36 -9.73 2.88
C LEU A 96 2.94 -9.17 1.51
N PHE A 97 1.72 -8.68 1.43
CA PHE A 97 1.21 -7.93 0.29
C PHE A 97 0.86 -6.51 0.70
N VAL A 98 1.33 -5.51 -0.07
CA VAL A 98 1.05 -4.10 0.20
C VAL A 98 0.56 -3.41 -1.07
N TYR A 99 -0.68 -2.89 -1.03
CA TYR A 99 -1.25 -2.08 -2.09
C TYR A 99 -1.09 -0.59 -1.77
N LEU A 100 -0.22 0.08 -2.52
CA LEU A 100 0.10 1.50 -2.38
C LEU A 100 -0.22 2.31 -3.65
N ALA A 101 -0.62 1.64 -4.73
CA ALA A 101 -0.99 2.37 -5.95
C ALA A 101 -2.17 3.31 -5.69
N GLY A 102 -2.07 4.50 -6.25
CA GLY A 102 -3.11 5.50 -6.12
C GLY A 102 -2.81 6.74 -6.93
N VAL A 103 -3.87 7.43 -7.32
CA VAL A 103 -3.85 8.73 -7.99
C VAL A 103 -4.82 9.67 -7.31
N MET A 104 -4.57 10.96 -7.45
CA MET A 104 -5.44 12.03 -6.96
C MET A 104 -5.33 13.19 -7.95
N PHE A 105 -6.47 13.66 -8.42
CA PHE A 105 -6.58 14.81 -9.30
C PHE A 105 -7.42 15.87 -8.57
N PRO A 106 -6.79 16.88 -7.96
CA PRO A 106 -7.51 18.00 -7.36
C PRO A 106 -8.17 18.84 -8.46
N HIS A 107 -9.44 19.18 -8.26
CA HIS A 107 -10.19 20.02 -9.17
C HIS A 107 -10.53 21.36 -8.52
N ASP A 108 -10.72 22.40 -9.35
CA ASP A 108 -11.49 23.55 -8.92
C ASP A 108 -12.87 23.06 -8.42
N PRO A 109 -13.37 23.55 -7.26
CA PRO A 109 -14.64 23.08 -6.72
C PRO A 109 -15.86 23.32 -7.63
N THR A 110 -15.72 24.09 -8.70
CA THR A 110 -16.75 24.36 -9.72
C THR A 110 -16.56 23.52 -10.99
N ALA A 111 -15.43 22.80 -11.12
CA ALA A 111 -15.15 21.93 -12.26
C ALA A 111 -15.61 20.49 -11.99
N TYR A 112 -16.04 19.82 -13.05
CA TYR A 112 -16.45 18.41 -13.04
C TYR A 112 -15.63 17.66 -14.09
N ASP A 113 -14.84 16.69 -13.66
CA ASP A 113 -13.95 15.91 -14.53
C ASP A 113 -14.24 14.41 -14.35
N THR A 114 -15.20 13.91 -15.11
CA THR A 114 -15.66 12.52 -15.04
C THR A 114 -14.54 11.54 -15.39
N GLU A 115 -13.66 11.88 -16.32
CA GLU A 115 -12.57 10.98 -16.76
C GLU A 115 -11.58 10.74 -15.62
N ASN A 116 -11.06 11.79 -14.99
CA ASN A 116 -10.16 11.68 -13.84
C ASN A 116 -10.83 11.10 -12.60
N ASP A 117 -12.11 11.39 -12.39
CA ASP A 117 -12.88 10.78 -11.29
C ASP A 117 -13.00 9.26 -11.45
N LEU A 118 -13.35 8.78 -12.65
CA LEU A 118 -13.42 7.36 -12.96
C LEU A 118 -12.03 6.69 -12.89
N LEU A 119 -10.99 7.37 -13.41
CA LEU A 119 -9.61 6.89 -13.32
C LEU A 119 -9.17 6.74 -11.85
N THR A 120 -9.54 7.71 -11.01
CA THR A 120 -9.26 7.66 -9.57
C THR A 120 -9.89 6.42 -8.91
N VAL A 121 -11.14 6.13 -9.22
CA VAL A 121 -11.83 4.94 -8.67
C VAL A 121 -11.21 3.64 -9.22
N ARG A 122 -10.92 3.58 -10.52
CA ARG A 122 -10.28 2.41 -11.14
C ARG A 122 -8.96 2.07 -10.48
N VAL A 123 -8.08 3.06 -10.31
CA VAL A 123 -6.75 2.84 -9.73
C VAL A 123 -6.82 2.59 -8.23
N ASN A 124 -7.53 3.45 -7.47
CA ASN A 124 -7.47 3.42 -6.01
C ASN A 124 -8.30 2.32 -5.38
N LEU A 125 -9.40 1.91 -6.03
CA LEU A 125 -10.34 0.95 -5.47
C LEU A 125 -10.42 -0.35 -6.28
N LEU A 126 -10.76 -0.28 -7.58
CA LEU A 126 -10.94 -1.49 -8.38
C LEU A 126 -9.63 -2.27 -8.53
N GLY A 127 -8.52 -1.59 -8.80
CA GLY A 127 -7.19 -2.20 -8.81
C GLY A 127 -6.83 -2.84 -7.46
N ALA A 128 -7.17 -2.20 -6.33
CA ALA A 128 -6.94 -2.78 -5.01
C ALA A 128 -7.76 -4.06 -4.80
N ILE A 129 -9.04 -4.07 -5.19
CA ILE A 129 -9.91 -5.25 -5.10
C ILE A 129 -9.36 -6.40 -5.95
N ALA A 130 -8.95 -6.10 -7.20
CA ALA A 130 -8.40 -7.09 -8.12
C ALA A 130 -7.15 -7.78 -7.57
N TRP A 131 -6.27 -7.06 -6.89
CA TRP A 131 -5.09 -7.63 -6.25
C TRP A 131 -5.38 -8.30 -4.91
N CYS A 132 -6.20 -7.69 -4.06
CA CYS A 132 -6.47 -8.21 -2.71
C CYS A 132 -7.21 -9.55 -2.72
N ASN A 133 -8.15 -9.77 -3.66
CA ASN A 133 -8.94 -11.01 -3.71
C ASN A 133 -8.06 -12.26 -3.91
N PRO A 134 -7.26 -12.39 -4.98
CA PRO A 134 -6.44 -13.57 -5.19
C PRO A 134 -5.33 -13.72 -4.14
N VAL A 135 -4.80 -12.61 -3.60
CA VAL A 135 -3.84 -12.64 -2.49
C VAL A 135 -4.50 -13.19 -1.22
N ALA A 136 -5.70 -12.71 -0.87
CA ALA A 136 -6.42 -13.17 0.30
C ALA A 136 -6.77 -14.67 0.20
N GLN A 137 -7.23 -15.13 -0.98
CA GLN A 137 -7.48 -16.53 -1.24
C GLN A 137 -6.22 -17.39 -1.04
N ARG A 138 -5.06 -16.92 -1.54
CA ARG A 138 -3.79 -17.59 -1.38
C ARG A 138 -3.36 -17.67 0.09
N PHE A 139 -3.45 -16.55 0.82
CA PHE A 139 -3.08 -16.49 2.23
C PHE A 139 -4.02 -17.32 3.12
N ALA A 140 -5.32 -17.28 2.85
CA ALA A 140 -6.30 -18.12 3.55
C ALA A 140 -5.99 -19.62 3.34
N ALA A 141 -5.68 -20.04 2.11
CA ALA A 141 -5.28 -21.43 1.81
C ALA A 141 -3.96 -21.82 2.49
N ALA A 142 -3.04 -20.87 2.71
CA ALA A 142 -1.78 -21.10 3.42
C ALA A 142 -1.91 -21.01 4.95
N GLY A 143 -3.03 -20.55 5.48
CA GLY A 143 -3.23 -20.32 6.92
C GLY A 143 -2.37 -19.18 7.49
N ALA A 144 -1.75 -18.34 6.63
CA ALA A 144 -0.83 -17.27 7.04
C ALA A 144 -0.70 -16.20 5.96
N GLY A 145 -0.38 -14.96 6.38
CA GLY A 145 -0.07 -13.84 5.50
C GLY A 145 -0.55 -12.51 6.04
N GLN A 146 -0.05 -11.44 5.44
CA GLN A 146 -0.44 -10.08 5.80
C GLN A 146 -0.79 -9.27 4.55
N ILE A 147 -1.95 -8.62 4.56
CA ILE A 147 -2.43 -7.71 3.53
C ILE A 147 -2.45 -6.30 4.10
N VAL A 148 -1.89 -5.35 3.37
CA VAL A 148 -1.87 -3.94 3.75
C VAL A 148 -2.42 -3.10 2.62
N GLY A 149 -3.42 -2.28 2.89
CA GLY A 149 -3.98 -1.32 1.94
C GLY A 149 -3.76 0.12 2.39
N LEU A 150 -3.30 0.95 1.44
CA LEU A 150 -3.08 2.37 1.69
C LEU A 150 -4.34 3.19 1.38
N ALA A 151 -5.12 3.45 2.41
CA ALA A 151 -6.23 4.39 2.42
C ALA A 151 -5.76 5.83 2.74
N SER A 152 -6.65 6.69 3.17
CA SER A 152 -6.36 8.09 3.49
C SER A 152 -7.37 8.62 4.50
N ILE A 153 -6.96 9.60 5.30
CA ILE A 153 -7.89 10.42 6.10
C ILE A 153 -8.95 11.12 5.21
N ALA A 154 -8.70 11.28 3.91
CA ALA A 154 -9.69 11.80 2.97
C ALA A 154 -10.89 10.84 2.78
N GLY A 155 -10.76 9.56 3.14
CA GLY A 155 -11.85 8.59 3.20
C GLY A 155 -12.79 8.79 4.39
N ASP A 156 -12.37 9.51 5.43
CA ASP A 156 -13.21 9.77 6.61
C ASP A 156 -14.40 10.69 6.29
N ARG A 157 -14.26 11.56 5.30
CA ARG A 157 -15.30 12.50 4.90
C ARG A 157 -15.09 13.02 3.47
N GLY A 158 -16.17 13.17 2.68
CA GLY A 158 -16.13 13.72 1.33
C GLY A 158 -15.63 15.16 1.30
N ARG A 159 -14.66 15.48 0.43
CA ARG A 159 -14.05 16.80 0.28
C ARG A 159 -14.38 17.40 -1.09
N ARG A 160 -14.62 18.72 -1.12
CA ARG A 160 -15.07 19.45 -2.34
C ARG A 160 -14.11 19.30 -3.52
N ALA A 161 -12.80 19.44 -3.28
CA ALA A 161 -11.80 19.46 -4.34
C ALA A 161 -11.37 18.07 -4.82
N ILE A 162 -11.76 16.99 -4.14
CA ILE A 162 -11.29 15.61 -4.42
C ILE A 162 -12.42 14.59 -4.16
N PRO A 163 -13.61 14.72 -4.78
CA PRO A 163 -14.76 13.89 -4.45
C PRO A 163 -14.51 12.41 -4.74
N ALA A 164 -14.02 12.06 -5.93
CA ALA A 164 -13.73 10.68 -6.30
C ALA A 164 -12.58 10.07 -5.50
N TYR A 165 -11.56 10.86 -5.16
CA TYR A 165 -10.49 10.40 -4.27
C TYR A 165 -11.04 10.03 -2.88
N SER A 166 -11.87 10.92 -2.29
CA SER A 166 -12.50 10.65 -1.00
C SER A 166 -13.37 9.39 -1.04
N ALA A 167 -14.21 9.26 -2.09
CA ALA A 167 -15.06 8.09 -2.30
C ALA A 167 -14.24 6.80 -2.48
N SER A 168 -13.17 6.84 -3.29
CA SER A 168 -12.32 5.69 -3.54
C SER A 168 -11.59 5.21 -2.27
N LYS A 169 -11.14 6.15 -1.42
CA LYS A 169 -10.46 5.81 -0.16
C LYS A 169 -11.43 5.33 0.91
N ALA A 170 -12.65 5.89 1.00
CA ALA A 170 -13.72 5.38 1.85
C ALA A 170 -14.14 3.95 1.44
N GLY A 171 -14.34 3.72 0.13
CA GLY A 171 -14.64 2.40 -0.40
C GLY A 171 -13.53 1.38 -0.12
N LEU A 172 -12.26 1.76 -0.28
CA LEU A 172 -11.12 0.90 0.06
C LEU A 172 -11.07 0.56 1.54
N GLU A 173 -11.35 1.51 2.43
CA GLU A 173 -11.40 1.26 3.89
C GLU A 173 -12.45 0.22 4.23
N THR A 174 -13.68 0.40 3.74
CA THR A 174 -14.78 -0.54 3.96
C THR A 174 -14.49 -1.91 3.35
N TYR A 175 -13.90 -1.95 2.15
CA TYR A 175 -13.50 -3.20 1.51
C TYR A 175 -12.45 -3.96 2.34
N LEU A 176 -11.41 -3.27 2.82
CA LEU A 176 -10.36 -3.88 3.66
C LEU A 176 -10.90 -4.36 5.00
N GLU A 177 -11.87 -3.66 5.59
CA GLU A 177 -12.56 -4.11 6.79
C GLU A 177 -13.37 -5.38 6.54
N ALA A 178 -14.16 -5.41 5.47
CA ALA A 178 -14.92 -6.61 5.07
C ALA A 178 -14.00 -7.80 4.77
N LEU A 179 -12.86 -7.54 4.08
CA LEU A 179 -11.86 -8.56 3.81
C LEU A 179 -11.23 -9.11 5.11
N ARG A 180 -10.91 -8.23 6.06
CA ARG A 180 -10.42 -8.61 7.40
C ARG A 180 -11.38 -9.55 8.11
N ASN A 181 -12.66 -9.20 8.10
CA ASN A 181 -13.70 -10.02 8.72
C ASN A 181 -13.82 -11.39 8.03
N ARG A 182 -13.67 -11.45 6.71
CA ARG A 182 -13.71 -12.69 5.93
C ARG A 182 -12.57 -13.63 6.27
N VAL A 183 -11.33 -13.13 6.34
CA VAL A 183 -10.12 -13.96 6.53
C VAL A 183 -9.65 -14.04 7.98
N SER A 184 -10.42 -13.53 8.93
CA SER A 184 -10.02 -13.44 10.35
C SER A 184 -9.77 -14.81 11.01
N ARG A 185 -10.38 -15.88 10.50
CA ARG A 185 -10.23 -17.25 11.01
C ARG A 185 -9.15 -18.04 10.29
N ASP A 186 -8.59 -17.49 9.23
CA ASP A 186 -7.61 -18.15 8.35
C ASP A 186 -6.16 -17.74 8.66
N GLY A 187 -5.89 -17.17 9.84
CA GLY A 187 -4.55 -16.72 10.24
C GLY A 187 -4.01 -15.50 9.45
N VAL A 188 -4.85 -14.86 8.63
CA VAL A 188 -4.46 -13.72 7.78
C VAL A 188 -4.76 -12.40 8.47
N THR A 189 -3.79 -11.48 8.44
CA THR A 189 -3.96 -10.12 8.96
C THR A 189 -4.24 -9.13 7.82
N VAL A 190 -5.24 -8.27 7.97
CA VAL A 190 -5.51 -7.17 7.04
C VAL A 190 -5.37 -5.82 7.76
N THR A 191 -4.43 -5.01 7.30
CA THR A 191 -4.12 -3.69 7.87
C THR A 191 -4.57 -2.57 6.91
N THR A 192 -5.36 -1.65 7.41
CA THR A 192 -5.74 -0.41 6.72
C THR A 192 -4.86 0.73 7.22
N ILE A 193 -4.06 1.32 6.32
CA ILE A 193 -3.24 2.50 6.63
C ILE A 193 -3.99 3.75 6.15
N LYS A 194 -4.36 4.62 7.08
CA LYS A 194 -5.02 5.91 6.79
C LYS A 194 -3.96 7.01 6.79
N ALA A 195 -3.42 7.29 5.61
CA ALA A 195 -2.39 8.32 5.47
C ALA A 195 -2.99 9.73 5.51
N GLY A 196 -2.36 10.59 6.29
CA GLY A 196 -2.53 12.04 6.19
C GLY A 196 -1.61 12.62 5.13
N GLN A 197 -1.05 13.80 5.38
CA GLN A 197 -0.15 14.46 4.43
C GLN A 197 1.25 13.85 4.50
N VAL A 198 1.71 13.31 3.36
CA VAL A 198 3.06 12.78 3.15
C VAL A 198 3.67 13.52 1.96
N SER A 199 4.89 14.05 2.12
CA SER A 199 5.60 14.84 1.10
C SER A 199 5.95 13.97 -0.12
N THR A 200 5.02 13.88 -1.06
CA THR A 200 5.11 13.12 -2.31
C THR A 200 4.71 14.03 -3.48
N ASP A 201 5.02 13.61 -4.70
CA ASP A 201 4.59 14.35 -5.91
C ASP A 201 3.07 14.55 -5.96
N MET A 202 2.30 13.58 -5.45
CA MET A 202 0.84 13.67 -5.33
C MET A 202 0.40 14.83 -4.41
N LEU A 203 1.08 15.03 -3.28
CA LEU A 203 0.75 16.12 -2.35
C LEU A 203 1.15 17.47 -2.92
N LYS A 204 2.30 17.57 -3.60
CA LYS A 204 2.75 18.81 -4.25
C LYS A 204 1.72 19.32 -5.27
N ALA A 205 1.09 18.40 -6.02
CA ALA A 205 0.04 18.74 -6.97
C ALA A 205 -1.22 19.30 -6.29
N ALA A 206 -1.46 19.00 -5.01
CA ALA A 206 -2.62 19.45 -4.25
C ALA A 206 -2.47 20.87 -3.65
N ALA A 207 -1.30 21.50 -3.76
CA ALA A 207 -0.97 22.86 -3.28
C ALA A 207 -1.34 23.14 -1.79
N VAL A 208 -1.53 22.13 -0.96
CA VAL A 208 -1.91 22.25 0.46
C VAL A 208 -0.93 21.51 1.33
N GLU A 209 0.00 22.21 1.97
CA GLU A 209 0.96 21.61 2.89
C GLU A 209 0.74 22.13 4.33
N ARG A 210 0.37 21.23 5.22
CA ARG A 210 0.27 21.51 6.68
C ARG A 210 1.12 20.50 7.44
N GLY A 211 2.45 20.69 7.43
CA GLY A 211 3.40 19.84 8.15
C GLY A 211 3.38 18.37 7.71
N PRO A 212 3.65 18.09 6.42
CA PRO A 212 3.71 16.72 5.92
C PRO A 212 4.88 15.98 6.56
N ILE A 213 4.74 14.67 6.73
CA ILE A 213 5.86 13.80 7.05
C ILE A 213 6.56 13.36 5.77
N THR A 214 7.82 12.91 5.89
CA THR A 214 8.55 12.35 4.73
C THR A 214 8.04 10.96 4.36
N PRO A 215 8.28 10.50 3.12
CA PRO A 215 7.99 9.12 2.72
C PRO A 215 8.69 8.08 3.60
N GLU A 216 9.89 8.36 4.08
CA GLU A 216 10.68 7.49 4.96
C GLU A 216 10.04 7.37 6.35
N GLN A 217 9.55 8.47 6.92
CA GLN A 217 8.81 8.47 8.18
C GLN A 217 7.48 7.69 8.03
N ALA A 218 6.81 7.85 6.89
CA ALA A 218 5.61 7.08 6.59
C ALA A 218 5.93 5.58 6.47
N ALA A 219 6.99 5.21 5.75
CA ALA A 219 7.43 3.81 5.60
C ALA A 219 7.75 3.16 6.95
N ALA A 220 8.49 3.84 7.82
CA ALA A 220 8.78 3.36 9.18
C ALA A 220 7.50 3.15 10.01
N SER A 221 6.52 4.05 9.87
CA SER A 221 5.22 3.93 10.55
C SER A 221 4.38 2.77 10.00
N ILE A 222 4.38 2.57 8.67
CA ILE A 222 3.74 1.42 8.00
C ILE A 222 4.38 0.13 8.48
N TRP A 223 5.71 0.03 8.47
CA TRP A 223 6.41 -1.15 8.95
C TRP A 223 6.08 -1.48 10.40
N ARG A 224 6.06 -0.48 11.28
CA ARG A 224 5.63 -0.67 12.67
C ARG A 224 4.20 -1.23 12.77
N ALA A 225 3.27 -0.77 11.92
CA ALA A 225 1.91 -1.28 11.87
C ALA A 225 1.86 -2.74 11.43
N ILE A 226 2.64 -3.12 10.39
CA ILE A 226 2.79 -4.47 9.87
C ILE A 226 3.34 -5.39 10.96
N ARG A 227 4.46 -5.02 11.58
CA ARG A 227 5.12 -5.80 12.62
C ARG A 227 4.24 -6.06 13.84
N LEU A 228 3.41 -5.07 14.21
CA LEU A 228 2.47 -5.17 15.32
C LEU A 228 1.09 -5.71 14.90
N ARG A 229 0.90 -6.14 13.66
CA ARG A 229 -0.36 -6.67 13.11
C ARG A 229 -1.58 -5.80 13.42
N LYS A 230 -1.41 -4.46 13.31
CA LYS A 230 -2.48 -3.51 13.60
C LYS A 230 -3.57 -3.58 12.52
N GLN A 231 -4.83 -3.42 12.92
CA GLN A 231 -5.97 -3.45 11.98
C GLN A 231 -6.15 -2.14 11.23
N VAL A 232 -6.15 -1.00 11.96
CA VAL A 232 -6.30 0.34 11.38
C VAL A 232 -5.28 1.27 12.02
N VAL A 233 -4.54 2.01 11.19
CA VAL A 233 -3.51 2.94 11.68
C VAL A 233 -3.55 4.25 10.89
N TYR A 234 -3.59 5.37 11.60
CA TYR A 234 -3.40 6.70 11.03
C TYR A 234 -1.92 7.09 11.01
N ILE A 235 -1.45 7.63 9.91
CA ILE A 235 -0.05 8.03 9.72
C ILE A 235 0.03 9.49 9.25
N PRO A 236 0.64 10.38 10.03
CA PRO A 236 1.03 10.22 11.44
C PRO A 236 -0.19 10.11 12.37
N TRP A 237 0.01 9.55 13.55
CA TRP A 237 -1.05 9.21 14.50
C TRP A 237 -1.99 10.38 14.88
N ARG A 238 -1.48 11.62 14.85
CA ARG A 238 -2.28 12.85 15.14
C ARG A 238 -3.52 12.98 14.22
N TRP A 239 -3.47 12.38 13.03
CA TRP A 239 -4.60 12.39 12.11
C TRP A 239 -5.78 11.52 12.59
N ALA A 240 -5.56 10.63 13.55
CA ALA A 240 -6.66 9.88 14.17
C ALA A 240 -7.61 10.82 14.91
N LEU A 241 -7.06 11.77 15.68
CA LEU A 241 -7.85 12.78 16.38
C LEU A 241 -8.56 13.71 15.40
N VAL A 242 -7.84 14.19 14.37
CA VAL A 242 -8.42 15.04 13.32
C VAL A 242 -9.55 14.33 12.59
N GLY A 243 -9.35 13.07 12.19
CA GLY A 243 -10.38 12.27 11.52
C GLY A 243 -11.60 12.02 12.41
N TRP A 244 -11.37 11.77 13.71
CA TRP A 244 -12.47 11.61 14.67
C TRP A 244 -13.29 12.89 14.78
N VAL A 245 -12.67 14.06 14.96
CA VAL A 245 -13.35 15.36 15.05
C VAL A 245 -14.13 15.64 13.75
N ILE A 246 -13.48 15.50 12.59
CA ILE A 246 -14.09 15.79 11.30
C ILE A 246 -15.36 14.95 11.06
N ARG A 247 -15.36 13.68 11.49
CA ARG A 247 -16.52 12.80 11.38
C ARG A 247 -17.72 13.24 12.22
N GLN A 248 -17.48 13.91 13.34
CA GLN A 248 -18.55 14.40 14.23
C GLN A 248 -19.19 15.68 13.73
N ILE A 249 -18.56 16.43 12.81
CA ILE A 249 -19.10 17.72 12.33
C ILE A 249 -20.41 17.49 11.55
N PRO A 250 -21.55 18.09 11.94
CA PRO A 250 -22.80 17.98 11.18
C PRO A 250 -22.64 18.46 9.74
N SER A 251 -23.35 17.82 8.79
CA SER A 251 -23.19 18.09 7.34
C SER A 251 -23.51 19.55 6.97
N PHE A 252 -24.47 20.18 7.64
CA PHE A 252 -24.82 21.59 7.38
C PHE A 252 -23.73 22.58 7.78
N ILE A 253 -22.84 22.20 8.72
CA ILE A 253 -21.64 22.96 9.09
C ILE A 253 -20.51 22.59 8.12
N PHE A 254 -20.26 21.29 7.92
CA PHE A 254 -19.14 20.81 7.13
C PHE A 254 -19.13 21.33 5.69
N ARG A 255 -20.30 21.43 5.04
CA ARG A 255 -20.43 21.97 3.68
C ARG A 255 -20.04 23.45 3.53
N ARG A 256 -19.92 24.20 4.65
CA ARG A 256 -19.47 25.59 4.67
C ARG A 256 -17.97 25.73 4.94
N LEU A 257 -17.30 24.64 5.32
CA LEU A 257 -15.85 24.62 5.57
C LEU A 257 -15.11 24.37 4.26
N ASN A 258 -14.04 25.13 4.04
CA ASN A 258 -13.11 24.89 2.92
C ASN A 258 -12.07 23.82 3.30
N LEU A 259 -12.52 22.56 3.40
CA LEU A 259 -11.69 21.41 3.78
C LEU A 259 -11.59 20.41 2.64
#